data_3a76546da11e5bf1313d5e252eaba1e3
#
_entry.id   3a76546da11e5bf1313d5e252eaba1e3
#
_cell.length_a   1.000
_cell.length_b   1.000
_cell.length_c   1.000
_cell.angle_alpha   90.00
_cell.angle_beta   90.00
_cell.angle_gamma   90.00
#
_symmetry.space_group_name_H-M   'P 1'
#
loop_
_entity.id
_entity.type
_entity.pdbx_description
1 polymer ?
#
loop_
_entity_poly.entity_id
_entity_poly.type
_entity_poly.pdbx_seq_one_letter_code
_entity_poly.pdbx_strand_id
1 'polypeptide(L)'
;MKLWSCLLAIGLLTLGGCGRSRHRVLEVAYVSAPQATLRDQVAAIYNRVGTVKNGERVEIVDREKRFARVRTATGIEGWIEQRYLVDQKTFDGLQKLTQDNQNAPVQAPGILRNETNLHITPGRETEHLYQLASGSKVSILKRATAEKQATSVKLPAKPTEAKESLRASSGPALEDWFLVRDAEGRVGWVLSRMVDVDVPLDIAQYAEGQRFVAFFVLDEVQDGDKKVPQYLCLLTEPHDGSPYDYDQVRVFTWNVRKHRYETAYREHGLEGVLPVTVTQESFGKEGTLPVFILQVKDNSGNTIDRKYKLNTPIVRRVLAPGEVPARPARPLRKRR
;
A
#
# COMPACT_ATOMS: atom_id res chain seq x y z
N MET A 1 -35.55 -72.07 47.76
CA MET A 1 -36.15 -72.81 46.66
C MET A 1 -36.30 -71.91 45.47
N LYS A 2 -35.80 -72.39 44.30
CA LYS A 2 -36.00 -71.99 42.94
C LYS A 2 -35.18 -70.73 42.47
N LEU A 3 -34.02 -71.06 41.85
CA LEU A 3 -33.22 -70.31 40.84
C LEU A 3 -34.10 -69.98 39.65
N TRP A 4 -33.91 -68.78 39.12
CA TRP A 4 -34.25 -68.50 37.71
C TRP A 4 -33.15 -67.66 37.09
N SER A 5 -32.47 -68.34 36.16
CA SER A 5 -31.41 -67.78 35.30
C SER A 5 -32.05 -66.85 34.27
N CYS A 6 -31.58 -65.60 34.19
CA CYS A 6 -31.77 -64.74 33.02
C CYS A 6 -30.47 -64.63 32.28
N LEU A 7 -30.36 -65.24 31.13
CA LEU A 7 -29.35 -65.09 30.12
C LEU A 7 -29.53 -63.72 29.48
N LEU A 8 -28.54 -62.78 29.72
CA LEU A 8 -28.47 -61.50 29.07
C LEU A 8 -27.62 -61.70 27.81
N ALA A 9 -28.25 -61.68 26.63
CA ALA A 9 -27.59 -61.67 25.33
C ALA A 9 -26.93 -60.25 25.11
N ILE A 10 -25.62 -60.20 25.18
CA ILE A 10 -24.84 -59.04 24.81
C ILE A 10 -24.73 -59.02 23.29
N GLY A 11 -25.59 -58.21 22.63
CA GLY A 11 -25.45 -57.88 21.20
C GLY A 11 -24.30 -56.91 20.98
N LEU A 12 -23.18 -57.42 20.44
CA LEU A 12 -22.08 -56.58 19.94
C LEU A 12 -22.59 -55.83 18.70
N LEU A 13 -23.01 -54.57 18.88
CA LEU A 13 -23.18 -53.63 17.79
C LEU A 13 -21.79 -53.16 17.34
N THR A 14 -21.22 -53.81 16.35
CA THR A 14 -20.08 -53.32 15.58
C THR A 14 -20.54 -52.14 14.76
N LEU A 15 -20.39 -50.92 15.29
CA LEU A 15 -20.43 -49.68 14.54
C LEU A 15 -19.25 -49.69 13.57
N GLY A 16 -19.49 -50.18 12.35
CA GLY A 16 -18.61 -50.02 11.22
C GLY A 16 -18.48 -48.54 10.90
N GLY A 17 -17.59 -47.85 11.58
CA GLY A 17 -17.19 -46.50 11.21
C GLY A 17 -16.52 -46.58 9.83
N CYS A 18 -17.20 -46.09 8.77
CA CYS A 18 -16.56 -45.74 7.51
C CYS A 18 -15.51 -44.66 7.78
N GLY A 19 -14.34 -45.12 8.22
CA GLY A 19 -13.15 -44.26 8.32
C GLY A 19 -12.76 -43.86 6.91
N ARG A 20 -13.27 -42.71 6.43
CA ARG A 20 -12.60 -42.01 5.34
C ARG A 20 -11.17 -41.85 5.78
N SER A 21 -10.23 -42.55 5.13
CA SER A 21 -8.78 -42.37 5.38
C SER A 21 -8.44 -40.91 5.15
N ARG A 22 -8.40 -40.14 6.23
CA ARG A 22 -7.97 -38.74 6.13
C ARG A 22 -6.50 -38.74 5.76
N HIS A 23 -6.19 -38.28 4.57
CA HIS A 23 -4.81 -38.07 4.17
C HIS A 23 -4.08 -37.22 5.23
N ARG A 24 -2.84 -37.58 5.54
CA ARG A 24 -1.99 -36.84 6.47
C ARG A 24 -1.75 -35.43 5.90
N VAL A 25 -1.90 -34.40 6.71
CA VAL A 25 -1.54 -33.04 6.35
C VAL A 25 -0.03 -32.94 6.22
N LEU A 26 0.45 -32.51 5.06
CA LEU A 26 1.87 -32.28 4.79
C LEU A 26 2.28 -30.88 5.25
N GLU A 27 1.50 -29.88 4.86
CA GLU A 27 1.73 -28.47 5.24
C GLU A 27 0.43 -27.63 5.09
N VAL A 28 0.48 -26.42 5.63
CA VAL A 28 -0.57 -25.41 5.46
C VAL A 28 -0.15 -24.45 4.36
N ALA A 29 -1.11 -24.08 3.50
CA ALA A 29 -0.92 -23.10 2.45
C ALA A 29 -2.12 -22.14 2.35
N TYR A 30 -1.94 -21.07 1.60
CA TYR A 30 -2.95 -20.04 1.36
C TYR A 30 -3.11 -19.82 -0.14
N VAL A 31 -4.34 -19.57 -0.58
CA VAL A 31 -4.64 -19.36 -2.00
C VAL A 31 -4.28 -17.94 -2.42
N SER A 32 -3.35 -17.77 -3.35
CA SER A 32 -2.93 -16.47 -3.89
C SER A 32 -3.72 -16.03 -5.12
N ALA A 33 -4.33 -16.97 -5.86
CA ALA A 33 -5.21 -16.65 -6.97
C ALA A 33 -6.52 -15.99 -6.50
N PRO A 34 -7.17 -15.10 -7.29
CA PRO A 34 -8.47 -14.51 -6.95
C PRO A 34 -9.51 -15.57 -6.64
N GLN A 35 -9.55 -16.59 -7.50
CA GLN A 35 -10.37 -17.77 -7.38
C GLN A 35 -9.71 -18.92 -8.12
N ALA A 36 -9.75 -20.12 -7.55
CA ALA A 36 -9.25 -21.33 -8.20
C ALA A 36 -10.23 -22.48 -8.06
N THR A 37 -10.28 -23.32 -9.11
CA THR A 37 -11.11 -24.51 -9.15
C THR A 37 -10.35 -25.69 -8.56
N LEU A 38 -10.97 -26.40 -7.64
CA LEU A 38 -10.53 -27.71 -7.18
C LEU A 38 -11.02 -28.79 -8.13
N ARG A 39 -10.11 -29.66 -8.57
CA ARG A 39 -10.33 -30.74 -9.53
C ARG A 39 -10.34 -32.09 -8.81
N ASP A 40 -11.11 -33.05 -9.30
CA ASP A 40 -11.11 -34.42 -8.78
C ASP A 40 -9.80 -35.16 -9.11
N GLN A 41 -9.14 -34.82 -10.21
CA GLN A 41 -7.94 -35.50 -10.71
C GLN A 41 -6.99 -34.57 -11.46
N VAL A 42 -5.74 -35.01 -11.60
CA VAL A 42 -4.70 -34.32 -12.38
C VAL A 42 -4.73 -34.81 -13.83
N ALA A 43 -5.70 -34.33 -14.58
CA ALA A 43 -5.90 -34.71 -15.99
C ALA A 43 -6.36 -33.50 -16.82
N ALA A 44 -6.31 -33.63 -18.16
CA ALA A 44 -6.85 -32.62 -19.05
C ALA A 44 -8.39 -32.54 -18.93
N ILE A 45 -9.05 -33.67 -18.75
CA ILE A 45 -10.48 -33.74 -18.46
C ILE A 45 -10.63 -34.03 -16.96
N TYR A 46 -11.42 -33.25 -16.27
CA TYR A 46 -11.64 -33.35 -14.84
C TYR A 46 -13.02 -32.81 -14.45
N ASN A 47 -13.53 -33.25 -13.29
CA ASN A 47 -14.71 -32.66 -12.69
C ASN A 47 -14.32 -31.63 -11.65
N ARG A 48 -15.10 -30.56 -11.57
CA ARG A 48 -15.00 -29.57 -10.51
C ARG A 48 -15.61 -30.13 -9.23
N VAL A 49 -14.80 -30.23 -8.17
CA VAL A 49 -15.24 -30.66 -6.84
C VAL A 49 -15.47 -29.53 -5.87
N GLY A 50 -14.89 -28.35 -6.17
CA GLY A 50 -15.02 -27.17 -5.32
C GLY A 50 -14.36 -25.95 -5.92
N THR A 51 -14.41 -24.85 -5.17
CA THR A 51 -13.73 -23.60 -5.50
C THR A 51 -13.16 -23.01 -4.23
N VAL A 52 -11.98 -22.44 -4.33
CA VAL A 52 -11.31 -21.69 -3.25
C VAL A 52 -11.04 -20.26 -3.70
N LYS A 53 -10.98 -19.34 -2.74
CA LYS A 53 -10.83 -17.91 -2.96
C LYS A 53 -9.49 -17.40 -2.45
N ASN A 54 -9.12 -16.21 -2.90
CA ASN A 54 -7.91 -15.51 -2.43
C ASN A 54 -7.89 -15.40 -0.90
N GLY A 55 -6.72 -15.70 -0.31
CA GLY A 55 -6.50 -15.69 1.13
C GLY A 55 -7.05 -16.91 1.89
N GLU A 56 -7.75 -17.82 1.22
CA GLU A 56 -8.31 -19.00 1.88
C GLU A 56 -7.20 -19.96 2.33
N ARG A 57 -7.25 -20.37 3.61
CA ARG A 57 -6.34 -21.35 4.19
C ARG A 57 -6.74 -22.75 3.75
N VAL A 58 -5.78 -23.51 3.26
CA VAL A 58 -5.95 -24.91 2.86
C VAL A 58 -4.85 -25.79 3.44
N GLU A 59 -5.11 -27.07 3.57
CA GLU A 59 -4.15 -28.08 4.00
C GLU A 59 -3.70 -28.89 2.80
N ILE A 60 -2.40 -28.90 2.51
CA ILE A 60 -1.84 -29.75 1.46
C ILE A 60 -1.74 -31.17 2.02
N VAL A 61 -2.36 -32.12 1.32
CA VAL A 61 -2.42 -33.53 1.71
C VAL A 61 -1.65 -34.42 0.73
N ASP A 62 -1.38 -33.96 -0.49
CA ASP A 62 -0.61 -34.66 -1.50
C ASP A 62 -0.02 -33.70 -2.53
N ARG A 63 0.97 -34.14 -3.31
CA ARG A 63 1.60 -33.37 -4.41
C ARG A 63 1.83 -34.25 -5.60
N GLU A 64 1.45 -33.80 -6.79
CA GLU A 64 1.74 -34.47 -8.05
C GLU A 64 2.16 -33.43 -9.11
N LYS A 65 3.40 -33.51 -9.56
CA LYS A 65 3.99 -32.59 -10.57
C LYS A 65 3.77 -31.12 -10.16
N ARG A 66 2.99 -30.37 -10.95
CA ARG A 66 2.65 -28.97 -10.72
C ARG A 66 1.35 -28.77 -9.89
N PHE A 67 0.73 -29.85 -9.41
CA PHE A 67 -0.50 -29.81 -8.64
C PHE A 67 -0.26 -30.21 -7.19
N ALA A 68 -1.06 -29.64 -6.30
CA ALA A 68 -1.19 -30.06 -4.92
C ALA A 68 -2.65 -30.49 -4.67
N ARG A 69 -2.83 -31.60 -3.96
CA ARG A 69 -4.13 -31.97 -3.42
C ARG A 69 -4.32 -31.23 -2.12
N VAL A 70 -5.36 -30.43 -2.06
CA VAL A 70 -5.65 -29.62 -0.88
C VAL A 70 -6.97 -30.02 -0.25
N ARG A 71 -7.06 -29.80 1.06
CA ARG A 71 -8.28 -29.90 1.85
C ARG A 71 -8.66 -28.52 2.37
N THR A 72 -9.90 -28.11 2.09
CA THR A 72 -10.48 -26.86 2.61
C THR A 72 -10.92 -27.03 4.06
N ALA A 73 -11.22 -25.91 4.74
CA ALA A 73 -11.80 -25.92 6.09
C ALA A 73 -13.15 -26.66 6.16
N THR A 74 -13.89 -26.70 5.06
CA THR A 74 -15.16 -27.45 4.94
C THR A 74 -14.97 -28.95 4.67
N GLY A 75 -13.73 -29.43 4.54
CA GLY A 75 -13.38 -30.81 4.29
C GLY A 75 -13.48 -31.26 2.82
N ILE A 76 -13.64 -30.31 1.88
CA ILE A 76 -13.58 -30.59 0.44
C ILE A 76 -12.12 -30.84 0.07
N GLU A 77 -11.83 -31.96 -0.59
CA GLU A 77 -10.51 -32.27 -1.14
C GLU A 77 -10.53 -32.18 -2.67
N GLY A 78 -9.46 -31.61 -3.23
CA GLY A 78 -9.28 -31.52 -4.66
C GLY A 78 -7.89 -31.01 -5.06
N TRP A 79 -7.58 -31.16 -6.34
CA TRP A 79 -6.30 -30.77 -6.92
C TRP A 79 -6.33 -29.31 -7.40
N ILE A 80 -5.29 -28.56 -7.06
CA ILE A 80 -5.07 -27.17 -7.45
C ILE A 80 -3.63 -27.00 -7.99
N GLU A 81 -3.39 -26.07 -8.90
CA GLU A 81 -2.04 -25.79 -9.35
C GLU A 81 -1.22 -25.13 -8.22
N GLN A 82 0.00 -25.64 -7.97
CA GLN A 82 0.86 -25.16 -6.88
C GLN A 82 1.18 -23.68 -6.98
N ARG A 83 1.24 -23.11 -8.19
CA ARG A 83 1.49 -21.68 -8.41
C ARG A 83 0.40 -20.76 -7.82
N TYR A 84 -0.76 -21.30 -7.47
CA TYR A 84 -1.85 -20.56 -6.82
C TYR A 84 -1.80 -20.67 -5.30
N LEU A 85 -0.73 -21.25 -4.76
CA LEU A 85 -0.56 -21.44 -3.33
C LEU A 85 0.71 -20.73 -2.86
N VAL A 86 0.62 -20.12 -1.70
CA VAL A 86 1.76 -19.60 -0.95
C VAL A 86 1.83 -20.30 0.40
N ASP A 87 3.03 -20.35 0.96
CA ASP A 87 3.29 -21.04 2.22
C ASP A 87 2.88 -20.20 3.45
N GLN A 88 2.95 -20.83 4.62
CA GLN A 88 2.68 -20.19 5.90
C GLN A 88 3.63 -19.02 6.15
N LYS A 89 4.88 -19.10 5.72
CA LYS A 89 5.89 -18.04 5.91
C LYS A 89 5.48 -16.75 5.20
N THR A 90 4.97 -16.85 3.98
CA THR A 90 4.46 -15.70 3.21
C THR A 90 3.26 -15.06 3.92
N PHE A 91 2.33 -15.88 4.42
CA PHE A 91 1.19 -15.39 5.21
C PHE A 91 1.66 -14.68 6.48
N ASP A 92 2.54 -15.29 7.26
CA ASP A 92 3.09 -14.71 8.50
C ASP A 92 3.85 -13.41 8.21
N GLY A 93 4.57 -13.33 7.09
CA GLY A 93 5.26 -12.13 6.63
C GLY A 93 4.31 -10.94 6.42
N LEU A 94 3.17 -11.16 5.74
CA LEU A 94 2.14 -10.13 5.56
C LEU A 94 1.42 -9.77 6.86
N GLN A 95 1.17 -10.75 7.74
CA GLN A 95 0.61 -10.49 9.07
C GLN A 95 1.54 -9.59 9.90
N LYS A 96 2.84 -9.92 9.90
CA LYS A 96 3.85 -9.11 10.58
C LYS A 96 3.93 -7.70 10.00
N LEU A 97 3.96 -7.55 8.67
CA LEU A 97 3.97 -6.25 8.01
C LEU A 97 2.75 -5.41 8.41
N THR A 98 1.58 -6.05 8.48
CA THR A 98 0.33 -5.43 8.93
C THR A 98 0.44 -4.96 10.38
N GLN A 99 0.91 -5.82 11.29
CA GLN A 99 1.08 -5.52 12.70
C GLN A 99 2.09 -4.38 12.92
N ASP A 100 3.25 -4.44 12.27
CA ASP A 100 4.31 -3.43 12.37
C ASP A 100 3.84 -2.03 11.90
N ASN A 101 2.82 -1.97 11.01
CA ASN A 101 2.31 -0.73 10.44
C ASN A 101 0.85 -0.41 10.83
N GLN A 102 0.26 -1.09 11.82
CA GLN A 102 -1.14 -0.88 12.21
C GLN A 102 -1.44 0.57 12.60
N ASN A 103 -0.50 1.24 13.27
CA ASN A 103 -0.59 2.63 13.75
C ASN A 103 0.15 3.62 12.83
N ALA A 104 0.64 3.19 11.66
CA ALA A 104 1.30 4.09 10.73
C ALA A 104 0.32 5.19 10.26
N PRO A 105 0.73 6.46 10.29
CA PRO A 105 -0.14 7.57 9.89
C PRO A 105 -0.45 7.51 8.40
N VAL A 106 -1.72 7.74 8.05
CA VAL A 106 -2.17 7.83 6.67
C VAL A 106 -1.67 9.13 6.06
N GLN A 107 -1.02 9.03 4.92
CA GLN A 107 -0.47 10.20 4.20
C GLN A 107 -1.42 10.69 3.11
N ALA A 108 -2.14 9.78 2.46
CA ALA A 108 -3.18 10.10 1.50
C ALA A 108 -4.15 8.92 1.33
N PRO A 109 -5.43 9.17 0.99
CA PRO A 109 -6.29 8.16 0.41
C PRO A 109 -5.86 7.89 -1.03
N GLY A 110 -6.06 6.65 -1.49
CA GLY A 110 -5.76 6.24 -2.86
C GLY A 110 -6.84 5.31 -3.42
N ILE A 111 -6.89 5.24 -4.75
CA ILE A 111 -7.79 4.35 -5.49
C ILE A 111 -6.94 3.52 -6.44
N LEU A 112 -7.15 2.22 -6.47
CA LEU A 112 -6.44 1.33 -7.38
C LEU A 112 -6.97 1.44 -8.82
N ARG A 113 -6.06 1.65 -9.77
CA ARG A 113 -6.37 1.70 -11.21
C ARG A 113 -6.77 0.34 -11.77
N ASN A 114 -6.03 -0.68 -11.35
CA ASN A 114 -6.17 -2.06 -11.82
C ASN A 114 -6.06 -3.04 -10.66
N GLU A 115 -6.43 -4.28 -10.91
CA GLU A 115 -6.15 -5.37 -9.98
C GLU A 115 -4.65 -5.41 -9.67
N THR A 116 -4.31 -5.54 -8.39
CA THR A 116 -2.91 -5.60 -7.95
C THR A 116 -2.77 -6.46 -6.69
N ASN A 117 -1.57 -7.03 -6.51
CA ASN A 117 -1.26 -7.85 -5.35
C ASN A 117 -0.64 -7.00 -4.23
N LEU A 118 -0.90 -7.40 -2.99
CA LEU A 118 -0.16 -6.92 -1.81
C LEU A 118 1.12 -7.74 -1.64
N HIS A 119 2.27 -7.11 -1.84
CA HIS A 119 3.59 -7.69 -1.70
C HIS A 119 4.16 -7.48 -0.29
N ILE A 120 5.00 -8.40 0.18
CA ILE A 120 5.68 -8.30 1.49
C ILE A 120 6.75 -7.21 1.45
N THR A 121 7.48 -7.12 0.33
CA THR A 121 8.54 -6.13 0.09
C THR A 121 8.35 -5.48 -1.28
N PRO A 122 8.88 -4.27 -1.50
CA PRO A 122 8.87 -3.65 -2.82
C PRO A 122 9.59 -4.54 -3.85
N GLY A 123 8.96 -4.77 -5.00
CA GLY A 123 9.51 -5.58 -6.09
C GLY A 123 8.45 -6.46 -6.75
N ARG A 124 8.57 -6.65 -8.09
CA ARG A 124 7.57 -7.34 -8.88
C ARG A 124 7.52 -8.84 -8.65
N GLU A 125 8.67 -9.44 -8.34
CA GLU A 125 8.84 -10.89 -8.14
C GLU A 125 8.89 -11.27 -6.64
N THR A 126 8.47 -10.35 -5.76
CA THR A 126 8.44 -10.62 -4.32
C THR A 126 7.17 -11.36 -3.94
N GLU A 127 7.22 -12.03 -2.80
CA GLU A 127 6.10 -12.80 -2.28
C GLU A 127 4.89 -11.90 -2.06
N HIS A 128 3.72 -12.40 -2.45
CA HIS A 128 2.44 -11.72 -2.31
C HIS A 128 1.33 -12.74 -2.04
N LEU A 129 0.24 -12.30 -1.44
CA LEU A 129 -0.89 -13.19 -1.18
C LEU A 129 -2.22 -12.55 -1.61
N TYR A 130 -2.54 -11.40 -1.04
CA TYR A 130 -3.85 -10.79 -1.27
C TYR A 130 -3.87 -10.02 -2.58
N GLN A 131 -4.93 -10.23 -3.35
CA GLN A 131 -5.20 -9.46 -4.56
C GLN A 131 -6.34 -8.48 -4.30
N LEU A 132 -6.09 -7.21 -4.60
CA LEU A 132 -7.06 -6.14 -4.50
C LEU A 132 -7.66 -5.86 -5.89
N ALA A 133 -8.96 -5.63 -5.93
CA ALA A 133 -9.68 -5.33 -7.18
C ALA A 133 -9.41 -3.89 -7.66
N SER A 134 -9.58 -3.66 -8.96
CA SER A 134 -9.63 -2.30 -9.52
C SER A 134 -10.72 -1.47 -8.82
N GLY A 135 -10.44 -0.19 -8.57
CA GLY A 135 -11.34 0.72 -7.87
C GLY A 135 -11.34 0.56 -6.34
N SER A 136 -10.61 -0.40 -5.77
CA SER A 136 -10.49 -0.53 -4.32
C SER A 136 -9.83 0.71 -3.71
N LYS A 137 -10.40 1.18 -2.59
CA LYS A 137 -9.83 2.27 -1.80
C LYS A 137 -8.74 1.76 -0.89
N VAL A 138 -7.65 2.50 -0.80
CA VAL A 138 -6.51 2.18 0.07
C VAL A 138 -6.02 3.44 0.78
N SER A 139 -5.35 3.24 1.90
CA SER A 139 -4.64 4.32 2.61
C SER A 139 -3.16 4.21 2.33
N ILE A 140 -2.54 5.22 1.74
CA ILE A 140 -1.11 5.29 1.49
C ILE A 140 -0.39 5.65 2.79
N LEU A 141 0.61 4.85 3.20
CA LEU A 141 1.33 5.00 4.45
C LEU A 141 2.77 5.47 4.26
N LYS A 142 3.48 4.87 3.28
CA LYS A 142 4.92 5.11 3.01
C LYS A 142 5.21 4.93 1.53
N ARG A 143 6.35 5.45 1.09
CA ARG A 143 6.94 5.19 -0.22
C ARG A 143 8.28 4.47 -0.08
N ALA A 144 8.62 3.64 -1.03
CA ALA A 144 9.95 3.06 -1.22
C ALA A 144 10.28 2.94 -2.70
N THR A 145 11.55 2.78 -3.02
CA THR A 145 12.02 2.49 -4.37
C THR A 145 12.59 1.07 -4.42
N ALA A 146 12.39 0.39 -5.54
CA ALA A 146 13.01 -0.89 -5.83
C ALA A 146 13.53 -0.93 -7.26
N GLU A 147 14.53 -1.75 -7.51
CA GLU A 147 15.03 -1.97 -8.85
C GLU A 147 13.94 -2.56 -9.76
N LYS A 148 13.79 -1.99 -10.93
CA LYS A 148 12.91 -2.54 -11.96
C LYS A 148 13.52 -3.83 -12.49
N GLN A 149 12.97 -4.94 -12.08
CA GLN A 149 13.35 -6.24 -12.61
C GLN A 149 12.99 -6.31 -14.11
N ALA A 150 13.98 -6.63 -14.95
CA ALA A 150 13.76 -6.84 -16.37
C ALA A 150 12.86 -8.07 -16.52
N THR A 151 11.64 -7.88 -17.04
CA THR A 151 10.78 -8.99 -17.43
C THR A 151 11.51 -9.77 -18.51
N SER A 152 11.99 -10.97 -18.23
CA SER A 152 12.74 -11.82 -19.15
C SER A 152 11.82 -12.45 -20.20
N VAL A 153 11.08 -11.60 -20.95
CA VAL A 153 10.50 -12.01 -22.22
C VAL A 153 11.55 -11.72 -23.29
N LYS A 154 12.40 -12.71 -23.57
CA LYS A 154 13.21 -12.73 -24.79
C LYS A 154 12.26 -12.83 -25.98
N LEU A 155 11.77 -11.70 -26.48
CA LEU A 155 11.33 -11.65 -27.87
C LEU A 155 12.59 -11.76 -28.77
N PRO A 156 12.57 -12.60 -29.81
CA PRO A 156 13.66 -12.63 -30.77
C PRO A 156 13.70 -11.26 -31.48
N ALA A 157 14.72 -10.48 -31.18
CA ALA A 157 14.95 -9.19 -31.81
C ALA A 157 15.28 -9.41 -33.29
N LYS A 158 14.43 -8.93 -34.21
CA LYS A 158 14.84 -8.62 -35.58
C LYS A 158 15.85 -7.47 -35.52
N PRO A 159 16.98 -7.57 -36.21
CA PRO A 159 17.93 -6.46 -36.25
C PRO A 159 17.34 -5.36 -37.13
N THR A 160 16.83 -4.32 -36.52
CA THR A 160 16.56 -3.04 -37.19
C THR A 160 17.48 -2.03 -36.55
N GLU A 161 18.34 -1.43 -37.34
CA GLU A 161 19.24 -0.35 -36.93
C GLU A 161 18.43 0.80 -36.36
N ALA A 162 18.37 0.89 -35.04
CA ALA A 162 17.80 2.01 -34.33
C ALA A 162 18.96 2.88 -33.85
N LYS A 163 18.96 4.11 -34.33
CA LYS A 163 19.85 5.20 -33.90
C LYS A 163 19.96 5.22 -32.37
N GLU A 164 21.18 5.06 -31.92
CA GLU A 164 21.68 5.18 -30.56
C GLU A 164 21.28 6.52 -29.97
N SER A 165 20.19 6.57 -29.22
CA SER A 165 19.91 7.71 -28.35
C SER A 165 20.75 7.54 -27.09
N LEU A 166 21.91 8.17 -27.11
CA LEU A 166 22.82 8.37 -25.99
C LEU A 166 22.12 9.10 -24.85
N ARG A 167 21.58 8.35 -23.89
CA ARG A 167 21.47 8.69 -22.46
C ARG A 167 21.24 7.39 -21.68
N ALA A 168 22.27 6.57 -21.62
CA ALA A 168 22.33 5.52 -20.61
C ALA A 168 22.55 6.21 -19.25
N SER A 169 21.51 6.30 -18.42
CA SER A 169 21.68 6.48 -16.99
C SER A 169 22.41 5.23 -16.50
N SER A 170 23.60 5.41 -15.94
CA SER A 170 24.52 4.34 -15.55
C SER A 170 24.11 3.56 -14.28
N GLY A 171 22.82 3.48 -13.99
CA GLY A 171 22.26 2.77 -12.85
C GLY A 171 21.03 1.93 -13.22
N PRO A 172 20.64 0.96 -12.39
CA PRO A 172 19.43 0.20 -12.59
C PRO A 172 18.22 1.13 -12.63
N ALA A 173 17.26 0.87 -13.53
CA ALA A 173 15.99 1.61 -13.53
C ALA A 173 15.25 1.32 -12.22
N LEU A 174 14.81 2.35 -11.52
CA LEU A 174 14.05 2.24 -10.26
C LEU A 174 12.55 2.40 -10.52
N GLU A 175 11.76 1.76 -9.69
CA GLU A 175 10.29 1.89 -9.63
C GLU A 175 9.85 2.28 -8.22
N ASP A 176 8.83 3.13 -8.15
CA ASP A 176 8.24 3.55 -6.89
C ASP A 176 7.19 2.56 -6.42
N TRP A 177 7.15 2.30 -5.12
CA TRP A 177 6.21 1.44 -4.43
C TRP A 177 5.57 2.19 -3.27
N PHE A 178 4.27 1.99 -3.07
CA PHE A 178 3.55 2.47 -1.91
C PHE A 178 3.24 1.34 -0.95
N LEU A 179 3.53 1.54 0.33
CA LEU A 179 2.97 0.73 1.39
C LEU A 179 1.55 1.22 1.61
N VAL A 180 0.58 0.35 1.40
CA VAL A 180 -0.83 0.69 1.52
C VAL A 180 -1.53 -0.17 2.56
N ARG A 181 -2.58 0.39 3.16
CA ARG A 181 -3.55 -0.34 4.00
C ARG A 181 -4.87 -0.39 3.26
N ASP A 182 -5.44 -1.57 3.11
CA ASP A 182 -6.75 -1.76 2.48
C ASP A 182 -7.92 -1.57 3.47
N ALA A 183 -9.15 -1.76 3.00
CA ALA A 183 -10.36 -1.58 3.80
C ALA A 183 -10.48 -2.63 4.92
N GLU A 184 -9.88 -3.80 4.75
CA GLU A 184 -9.84 -4.88 5.76
C GLU A 184 -8.69 -4.71 6.78
N GLY A 185 -7.90 -3.64 6.66
CA GLY A 185 -6.77 -3.34 7.54
C GLY A 185 -5.48 -4.08 7.20
N ARG A 186 -5.44 -4.86 6.10
CA ARG A 186 -4.24 -5.56 5.64
C ARG A 186 -3.25 -4.56 5.03
N VAL A 187 -1.98 -4.76 5.31
CA VAL A 187 -0.91 -3.88 4.82
C VAL A 187 0.00 -4.66 3.86
N GLY A 188 0.36 -4.01 2.75
CA GLY A 188 1.29 -4.56 1.77
C GLY A 188 1.80 -3.51 0.80
N TRP A 189 2.84 -3.85 0.06
CA TRP A 189 3.43 -2.99 -0.95
C TRP A 189 2.73 -3.18 -2.29
N VAL A 190 2.41 -2.06 -2.95
CA VAL A 190 1.87 -2.03 -4.32
C VAL A 190 2.71 -1.08 -5.17
N LEU A 191 2.82 -1.36 -6.47
CA LEU A 191 3.52 -0.50 -7.41
C LEU A 191 2.82 0.86 -7.48
N SER A 192 3.53 1.97 -7.29
CA SER A 192 2.95 3.31 -7.12
C SER A 192 2.05 3.74 -8.28
N ARG A 193 2.41 3.38 -9.52
CA ARG A 193 1.61 3.69 -10.71
C ARG A 193 0.26 2.96 -10.78
N MET A 194 0.02 1.96 -9.90
CA MET A 194 -1.27 1.28 -9.76
C MET A 194 -2.22 2.02 -8.82
N VAL A 195 -1.75 3.10 -8.18
CA VAL A 195 -2.52 3.85 -7.19
C VAL A 195 -2.65 5.31 -7.64
N ASP A 196 -3.86 5.78 -7.78
CA ASP A 196 -4.15 7.21 -7.90
C ASP A 196 -4.39 7.77 -6.51
N VAL A 197 -3.70 8.85 -6.16
CA VAL A 197 -4.01 9.61 -4.94
C VAL A 197 -5.40 10.25 -5.13
N ASP A 198 -6.33 9.98 -4.22
CA ASP A 198 -7.72 10.46 -4.29
C ASP A 198 -7.81 11.93 -3.83
N VAL A 199 -7.27 12.81 -4.68
CA VAL A 199 -7.17 14.25 -4.40
C VAL A 199 -8.52 14.91 -4.62
N PRO A 200 -9.01 15.78 -3.69
CA PRO A 200 -10.19 16.56 -3.90
C PRO A 200 -10.13 17.39 -5.19
N LEU A 201 -11.19 17.35 -6.00
CA LEU A 201 -11.24 18.01 -7.31
C LEU A 201 -10.94 19.51 -7.22
N ASP A 202 -11.34 20.15 -6.12
CA ASP A 202 -11.14 21.58 -5.89
C ASP A 202 -9.66 21.99 -5.87
N ILE A 203 -8.76 21.09 -5.48
CA ILE A 203 -7.31 21.34 -5.43
C ILE A 203 -6.53 20.59 -6.50
N ALA A 204 -7.12 19.58 -7.14
CA ALA A 204 -6.45 18.78 -8.18
C ALA A 204 -5.96 19.64 -9.36
N GLN A 205 -6.73 20.68 -9.76
CA GLN A 205 -6.37 21.61 -10.83
C GLN A 205 -5.07 22.41 -10.56
N TYR A 206 -4.66 22.52 -9.30
CA TYR A 206 -3.45 23.24 -8.91
C TYR A 206 -2.17 22.38 -8.92
N ALA A 207 -2.23 21.15 -9.44
CA ALA A 207 -1.04 20.28 -9.57
C ALA A 207 0.05 20.91 -10.44
N GLU A 208 -0.31 21.72 -11.47
CA GLU A 208 0.63 22.39 -12.37
C GLU A 208 1.70 21.46 -12.98
N GLY A 209 1.27 20.24 -13.39
CA GLY A 209 2.14 19.22 -13.97
C GLY A 209 2.92 18.38 -12.94
N GLN A 210 2.77 18.67 -11.65
CA GLN A 210 3.34 17.87 -10.56
C GLN A 210 2.42 16.71 -10.20
N ARG A 211 2.97 15.67 -9.56
CA ARG A 211 2.23 14.55 -9.00
C ARG A 211 1.97 14.79 -7.50
N PHE A 212 0.73 14.66 -7.07
CA PHE A 212 0.41 14.62 -5.64
C PHE A 212 0.98 13.35 -5.00
N VAL A 213 1.67 13.53 -3.89
CA VAL A 213 2.22 12.45 -3.06
C VAL A 213 1.34 12.21 -1.84
N ALA A 214 0.94 13.32 -1.19
CA ALA A 214 0.08 13.30 -0.02
C ALA A 214 -0.67 14.64 0.10
N PHE A 215 -1.77 14.64 0.85
CA PHE A 215 -2.43 15.88 1.25
C PHE A 215 -3.12 15.70 2.60
N PHE A 216 -3.28 16.82 3.32
CA PHE A 216 -3.86 16.86 4.65
C PHE A 216 -4.80 18.05 4.77
N VAL A 217 -5.90 17.86 5.50
CA VAL A 217 -6.73 18.99 5.95
C VAL A 217 -6.05 19.60 7.17
N LEU A 218 -5.65 20.87 7.08
CA LEU A 218 -5.05 21.62 8.18
C LEU A 218 -6.11 22.23 9.08
N ASP A 219 -7.13 22.82 8.48
CA ASP A 219 -8.19 23.58 9.13
C ASP A 219 -9.41 23.68 8.22
N GLU A 220 -10.50 24.24 8.73
CA GLU A 220 -11.72 24.55 7.97
C GLU A 220 -12.11 26.03 8.16
N VAL A 221 -12.57 26.66 7.08
CA VAL A 221 -13.08 28.02 7.10
C VAL A 221 -14.58 28.02 6.81
N GLN A 222 -15.33 28.79 7.59
CA GLN A 222 -16.77 28.96 7.35
C GLN A 222 -17.00 29.91 6.17
N ASP A 223 -17.75 29.45 5.14
CA ASP A 223 -18.21 30.23 4.00
C ASP A 223 -19.72 30.04 3.81
N GLY A 224 -20.51 30.98 4.32
CA GLY A 224 -21.93 30.78 4.48
C GLY A 224 -22.28 29.60 5.35
N ASP A 225 -23.08 28.67 4.82
CA ASP A 225 -23.48 27.45 5.52
C ASP A 225 -22.48 26.29 5.36
N LYS A 226 -21.38 26.51 4.62
CA LYS A 226 -20.41 25.45 4.31
C LYS A 226 -19.11 25.65 5.10
N LYS A 227 -18.55 24.54 5.56
CA LYS A 227 -17.17 24.47 6.02
C LYS A 227 -16.29 24.04 4.87
N VAL A 228 -15.30 24.87 4.53
CA VAL A 228 -14.38 24.63 3.42
C VAL A 228 -13.01 24.30 3.97
N PRO A 229 -12.45 23.12 3.67
CA PRO A 229 -11.18 22.69 4.21
C PRO A 229 -10.00 23.47 3.61
N GLN A 230 -8.96 23.66 4.39
CA GLN A 230 -7.68 24.22 3.97
C GLN A 230 -6.64 23.10 3.92
N TYR A 231 -5.85 23.06 2.87
CA TYR A 231 -5.02 21.90 2.56
C TYR A 231 -3.52 22.17 2.63
N LEU A 232 -2.79 21.23 3.21
CA LEU A 232 -1.38 21.01 2.96
C LEU A 232 -1.26 19.96 1.85
N CYS A 233 -0.50 20.24 0.80
CA CYS A 233 -0.26 19.34 -0.31
C CYS A 233 1.24 19.12 -0.49
N LEU A 234 1.65 17.86 -0.62
CA LEU A 234 2.99 17.45 -0.97
C LEU A 234 3.00 16.99 -2.42
N LEU A 235 3.91 17.55 -3.19
CA LEU A 235 4.01 17.28 -4.63
C LEU A 235 5.44 16.86 -4.99
N THR A 236 5.57 16.19 -6.12
CA THR A 236 6.85 15.81 -6.72
C THR A 236 6.77 15.84 -8.23
N GLU A 237 7.90 15.90 -8.90
CA GLU A 237 7.96 15.67 -10.33
C GLU A 237 7.46 14.26 -10.70
N PRO A 238 6.78 14.08 -11.86
CA PRO A 238 6.16 12.80 -12.24
C PRO A 238 7.17 11.79 -12.79
N HIS A 239 8.22 11.48 -12.02
CA HIS A 239 9.20 10.42 -12.34
C HIS A 239 9.39 9.47 -11.16
N ASP A 240 9.81 8.24 -11.45
CA ASP A 240 10.09 7.22 -10.45
C ASP A 240 11.57 7.22 -10.06
N GLY A 241 11.89 6.67 -8.88
CA GLY A 241 13.26 6.46 -8.42
C GLY A 241 13.90 7.67 -7.75
N SER A 242 13.13 8.69 -7.38
CA SER A 242 13.65 9.82 -6.62
C SER A 242 14.19 9.38 -5.25
N PRO A 243 15.30 9.95 -4.77
CA PRO A 243 15.86 9.67 -3.43
C PRO A 243 15.05 10.28 -2.28
N TYR A 244 14.02 11.04 -2.63
CA TYR A 244 13.07 11.70 -1.71
C TYR A 244 11.63 11.36 -2.13
N ASP A 245 10.67 11.59 -1.23
CA ASP A 245 9.26 11.32 -1.50
C ASP A 245 8.54 12.52 -2.13
N TYR A 246 8.93 13.75 -1.72
CA TYR A 246 8.39 14.98 -2.28
C TYR A 246 9.46 16.07 -2.33
N ASP A 247 9.37 16.97 -3.30
CA ASP A 247 10.27 18.09 -3.51
C ASP A 247 9.59 19.44 -3.36
N GLN A 248 8.27 19.45 -3.25
CA GLN A 248 7.47 20.66 -3.14
C GLN A 248 6.36 20.52 -2.11
N VAL A 249 6.13 21.62 -1.40
CA VAL A 249 5.01 21.77 -0.46
C VAL A 249 4.18 22.97 -0.87
N ARG A 250 2.85 22.84 -0.83
CA ARG A 250 1.90 23.94 -1.01
C ARG A 250 0.84 23.92 0.09
N VAL A 251 0.48 25.10 0.58
CA VAL A 251 -0.70 25.25 1.45
C VAL A 251 -1.74 26.08 0.71
N PHE A 252 -2.91 25.51 0.58
CA PHE A 252 -4.08 26.16 -0.02
C PHE A 252 -5.03 26.60 1.08
N THR A 253 -5.40 27.90 1.07
CA THR A 253 -6.39 28.48 1.96
C THR A 253 -7.57 28.98 1.15
N TRP A 254 -8.77 28.88 1.73
CA TRP A 254 -10.00 29.37 1.09
C TRP A 254 -10.15 30.89 1.28
N ASN A 255 -10.31 31.61 0.18
CA ASN A 255 -10.63 33.04 0.20
C ASN A 255 -12.15 33.23 0.15
N VAL A 256 -12.77 33.52 1.30
CA VAL A 256 -14.22 33.69 1.45
C VAL A 256 -14.78 34.81 0.55
N ARG A 257 -14.01 35.89 0.26
CA ARG A 257 -14.49 36.99 -0.59
C ARG A 257 -14.54 36.62 -2.07
N LYS A 258 -13.60 35.73 -2.50
CA LYS A 258 -13.47 35.35 -3.92
C LYS A 258 -14.05 33.97 -4.21
N HIS A 259 -14.49 33.24 -3.19
CA HIS A 259 -15.01 31.86 -3.25
C HIS A 259 -14.09 30.93 -4.05
N ARG A 260 -12.77 30.96 -3.71
CA ARG A 260 -11.76 30.13 -4.36
C ARG A 260 -10.58 29.85 -3.45
N TYR A 261 -9.82 28.80 -3.78
CA TYR A 261 -8.53 28.54 -3.15
C TYR A 261 -7.46 29.53 -3.64
N GLU A 262 -6.61 29.95 -2.70
CA GLU A 262 -5.41 30.73 -2.95
C GLU A 262 -4.20 30.03 -2.30
N THR A 263 -3.03 30.11 -2.95
CA THR A 263 -1.81 29.55 -2.40
C THR A 263 -1.30 30.47 -1.29
N ALA A 264 -1.41 30.02 -0.03
CA ALA A 264 -0.92 30.75 1.13
C ALA A 264 0.59 30.54 1.34
N TYR A 265 1.11 29.39 0.93
CA TYR A 265 2.51 29.03 1.07
C TYR A 265 2.96 28.09 -0.04
N ARG A 266 4.22 28.25 -0.46
CA ARG A 266 4.88 27.38 -1.43
C ARG A 266 6.37 27.31 -1.13
N GLU A 267 6.90 26.11 -1.06
CA GLU A 267 8.32 25.82 -0.91
C GLU A 267 8.74 24.73 -1.90
N HIS A 268 9.88 24.91 -2.56
CA HIS A 268 10.43 24.02 -3.59
C HIS A 268 11.84 23.58 -3.24
N GLY A 269 12.33 22.56 -3.95
CA GLY A 269 13.68 22.07 -3.82
C GLY A 269 13.93 21.41 -2.48
N LEU A 270 12.88 20.74 -1.97
CA LEU A 270 12.98 19.94 -0.77
C LEU A 270 13.43 18.51 -1.12
N GLU A 271 14.18 17.90 -0.22
CA GLU A 271 14.37 16.46 -0.17
C GLU A 271 13.50 15.91 0.95
N GLY A 272 12.18 15.92 0.72
CA GLY A 272 11.19 15.56 1.72
C GLY A 272 10.96 14.06 1.81
N VAL A 273 10.74 13.57 3.03
CA VAL A 273 10.50 12.15 3.34
C VAL A 273 9.20 12.00 4.12
N LEU A 274 8.42 10.99 3.81
CA LEU A 274 7.22 10.64 4.59
C LEU A 274 7.61 9.87 5.87
N PRO A 275 6.83 9.96 6.96
CA PRO A 275 5.53 10.63 7.06
C PRO A 275 5.61 12.12 7.36
N VAL A 276 4.56 12.86 6.97
CA VAL A 276 4.29 14.20 7.46
C VAL A 276 3.27 14.10 8.60
N THR A 277 3.45 14.90 9.64
CA THR A 277 2.56 14.94 10.79
C THR A 277 1.80 16.26 10.81
N VAL A 278 0.48 16.20 11.02
CA VAL A 278 -0.38 17.37 11.23
C VAL A 278 -0.98 17.28 12.63
N THR A 279 -0.92 18.38 13.38
CA THR A 279 -1.42 18.47 14.76
C THR A 279 -1.95 19.87 15.06
N GLN A 280 -2.45 20.08 16.27
CA GLN A 280 -2.86 21.38 16.80
C GLN A 280 -1.95 21.75 17.96
N GLU A 281 -1.42 22.97 17.98
CA GLU A 281 -0.58 23.46 19.09
C GLU A 281 -1.01 24.85 19.54
N SER A 282 -0.81 25.14 20.83
CA SER A 282 -1.12 26.45 21.41
C SER A 282 0.07 27.41 21.30
N PHE A 283 -0.18 28.61 20.82
CA PHE A 283 0.82 29.67 20.61
C PHE A 283 0.51 30.93 21.45
N GLY A 284 0.11 30.73 22.68
CA GLY A 284 -0.14 31.83 23.62
C GLY A 284 -1.26 32.78 23.13
N LYS A 285 -0.92 34.02 22.81
CA LYS A 285 -1.90 35.02 22.36
C LYS A 285 -2.51 34.72 20.97
N GLU A 286 -1.86 33.89 20.16
CA GLU A 286 -2.39 33.48 18.84
C GLU A 286 -3.43 32.35 18.92
N GLY A 287 -3.58 31.74 20.11
CA GLY A 287 -4.51 30.61 20.32
C GLY A 287 -3.95 29.29 19.84
N THR A 288 -4.83 28.32 19.65
CA THR A 288 -4.50 27.00 19.10
C THR A 288 -4.53 27.07 17.58
N LEU A 289 -3.44 26.70 16.94
CA LEU A 289 -3.25 26.77 15.49
C LEU A 289 -2.88 25.40 14.91
N PRO A 290 -3.26 25.13 13.67
CA PRO A 290 -2.79 23.96 12.93
C PRO A 290 -1.27 24.03 12.72
N VAL A 291 -0.62 22.91 12.98
CA VAL A 291 0.82 22.73 12.82
C VAL A 291 1.08 21.55 11.92
N PHE A 292 2.03 21.68 11.01
CA PHE A 292 2.54 20.56 10.24
C PHE A 292 4.05 20.46 10.37
N ILE A 293 4.54 19.22 10.42
CA ILE A 293 5.95 18.89 10.57
C ILE A 293 6.37 18.11 9.33
N LEU A 294 7.29 18.67 8.58
CA LEU A 294 7.91 18.07 7.40
C LEU A 294 9.21 17.41 7.81
N GLN A 295 9.42 16.17 7.42
CA GLN A 295 10.73 15.55 7.46
C GLN A 295 11.46 15.85 6.16
N VAL A 296 12.63 16.49 6.23
CA VAL A 296 13.45 16.83 5.07
C VAL A 296 14.91 16.45 5.32
N LYS A 297 15.62 16.04 4.28
CA LYS A 297 17.06 15.83 4.36
C LYS A 297 17.79 17.17 4.34
N ASP A 298 18.80 17.29 5.17
CA ASP A 298 19.73 18.42 5.14
C ASP A 298 20.86 18.17 4.12
N ASN A 299 21.75 19.17 3.96
CA ASN A 299 22.89 19.05 3.05
C ASN A 299 23.89 17.93 3.40
N SER A 300 23.78 17.36 4.61
CA SER A 300 24.59 16.24 5.08
C SER A 300 23.87 14.89 4.90
N GLY A 301 22.63 14.90 4.37
CA GLY A 301 21.80 13.73 4.17
C GLY A 301 21.04 13.27 5.43
N ASN A 302 21.12 13.99 6.55
CA ASN A 302 20.36 13.69 7.75
C ASN A 302 18.92 14.17 7.63
N THR A 303 17.98 13.37 8.12
CA THR A 303 16.58 13.80 8.20
C THR A 303 16.38 14.73 9.38
N ILE A 304 15.84 15.93 9.12
CA ILE A 304 15.51 16.93 10.12
C ILE A 304 14.04 17.31 10.05
N ASP A 305 13.45 17.65 11.19
CA ASP A 305 12.08 18.13 11.28
C ASP A 305 12.02 19.64 11.03
N ARG A 306 11.16 20.05 10.09
CA ARG A 306 10.80 21.46 9.89
C ARG A 306 9.36 21.66 10.28
N LYS A 307 9.14 22.47 11.32
CA LYS A 307 7.81 22.76 11.85
C LYS A 307 7.26 24.06 11.25
N TYR A 308 5.97 24.04 10.90
CA TYR A 308 5.24 25.19 10.37
C TYR A 308 3.89 25.32 11.09
N LYS A 309 3.41 26.55 11.27
CA LYS A 309 2.06 26.84 11.76
C LYS A 309 1.26 27.62 10.72
N LEU A 310 -0.04 27.34 10.67
CA LEU A 310 -0.99 28.10 9.85
C LEU A 310 -1.81 29.02 10.75
N ASN A 311 -1.70 30.33 10.53
CA ASN A 311 -2.63 31.32 11.06
C ASN A 311 -3.27 32.01 9.85
N THR A 312 -4.39 31.46 9.41
CA THR A 312 -5.03 31.74 8.12
C THR A 312 -5.10 33.24 7.79
N PRO A 313 -4.61 33.66 6.61
CA PRO A 313 -4.04 32.84 5.52
C PRO A 313 -2.51 32.71 5.55
N ILE A 314 -1.85 32.92 6.67
CA ILE A 314 -0.40 33.04 6.78
C ILE A 314 0.22 31.76 7.35
N VAL A 315 1.15 31.18 6.59
CA VAL A 315 2.01 30.08 7.07
C VAL A 315 3.35 30.65 7.53
N ARG A 316 3.82 30.21 8.71
CA ARG A 316 5.13 30.60 9.26
C ARG A 316 5.88 29.39 9.77
N ARG A 317 7.18 29.36 9.50
CA ARG A 317 8.08 28.38 10.10
C ARG A 317 8.23 28.66 11.60
N VAL A 318 8.12 27.62 12.40
CA VAL A 318 8.42 27.64 13.84
C VAL A 318 9.84 27.16 14.00
N LEU A 319 10.73 28.06 14.40
CA LEU A 319 12.16 27.75 14.56
C LEU A 319 12.40 26.98 15.85
N ALA A 320 13.31 26.02 15.81
CA ALA A 320 13.78 25.33 17.00
C ALA A 320 14.61 26.31 17.87
N PRO A 321 14.70 26.06 19.18
CA PRO A 321 15.56 26.88 20.04
C PRO A 321 17.01 26.89 19.53
N GLY A 322 17.54 28.10 19.22
CA GLY A 322 18.88 28.27 18.68
C GLY A 322 18.98 28.22 17.15
N GLU A 323 17.91 27.94 16.43
CA GLU A 323 17.87 27.97 14.97
C GLU A 323 17.77 29.40 14.47
N VAL A 324 18.66 29.79 13.53
CA VAL A 324 18.66 31.12 12.92
C VAL A 324 17.88 31.04 11.59
N PRO A 325 16.98 32.01 11.31
CA PRO A 325 16.26 32.04 10.05
C PRO A 325 17.23 32.10 8.86
N ALA A 326 17.03 31.28 7.84
CA ALA A 326 17.76 31.39 6.59
C ALA A 326 17.57 32.81 6.02
N ARG A 327 18.64 33.52 5.74
CA ARG A 327 18.55 34.85 5.08
C ARG A 327 17.89 34.66 3.71
N PRO A 328 16.85 35.44 3.37
CA PRO A 328 16.28 35.38 2.04
C PRO A 328 17.39 35.68 1.01
N ALA A 329 17.50 34.82 -0.02
CA ALA A 329 18.43 35.01 -1.11
C ALA A 329 18.20 36.43 -1.71
N ARG A 330 19.26 37.27 -1.73
CA ARG A 330 19.16 38.55 -2.38
C ARG A 330 18.80 38.36 -3.85
N PRO A 331 17.73 39.00 -4.36
CA PRO A 331 17.41 38.89 -5.77
C PRO A 331 18.61 39.37 -6.59
N LEU A 332 19.08 38.53 -7.51
CA LEU A 332 20.13 38.87 -8.47
C LEU A 332 19.66 40.11 -9.25
N ARG A 333 20.28 41.24 -8.98
CA ARG A 333 20.05 42.49 -9.71
C ARG A 333 20.41 42.23 -11.17
N LYS A 334 19.40 42.09 -12.05
CA LYS A 334 19.64 42.06 -13.50
C LYS A 334 20.44 43.33 -13.86
N ARG A 335 21.69 43.14 -14.22
CA ARG A 335 22.44 44.22 -14.90
C ARG A 335 21.71 44.48 -16.23
N ARG A 336 21.25 45.71 -16.38
CA ARG A 336 20.79 46.25 -17.67
C ARG A 336 21.98 46.47 -18.60
#